data_8e3602295712292244509a2e2f95b0d8
#
_entry.id   8e3602295712292244509a2e2f95b0d8
#
_cell.length_a   1.000
_cell.length_b   1.000
_cell.length_c   1.000
_cell.angle_alpha   90.00
_cell.angle_beta   90.00
_cell.angle_gamma   90.00
#
_symmetry.space_group_name_H-M   'P 1'
#
loop_
_entity.id
_entity.type
_entity.pdbx_description
1 polymer ?
#
loop_
_entity_poly.entity_id
_entity_poly.type
_entity_poly.pdbx_seq_one_letter_code
_entity_poly.pdbx_strand_id
1 'polypeptide(L)'
;MKPRKRPIGRPSLFSTELGDEICNRIADGESLRTISDEADMPDKATIFRWLSAEQHKDFRNQYIRAREAQADSLVDDILLIADDARNDWMKRNGENATGYQENSEVLRRSAIRIDARKWLAGKMAPKKYGDKQQLEHSGPDGGPVTLEALIMASLKKE
;
A
#
# COMPACT_ATOMS: atom_id res chain seq x y z
N MET A 1 -29.00 8.36 -26.41
CA MET A 1 -28.20 7.15 -26.24
C MET A 1 -28.78 6.34 -25.06
N LYS A 2 -29.31 5.12 -25.27
CA LYS A 2 -29.86 4.31 -24.17
C LYS A 2 -28.73 3.77 -23.31
N PRO A 3 -28.78 3.89 -21.97
CA PRO A 3 -27.76 3.30 -21.11
C PRO A 3 -27.75 1.78 -21.34
N ARG A 4 -26.57 1.20 -21.64
CA ARG A 4 -26.37 -0.25 -21.69
C ARG A 4 -26.65 -0.81 -20.30
N LYS A 5 -27.69 -1.65 -20.17
CA LYS A 5 -27.92 -2.42 -18.94
C LYS A 5 -26.69 -3.31 -18.70
N ARG A 6 -26.00 -3.11 -17.59
CA ARG A 6 -24.93 -4.02 -17.14
C ARG A 6 -25.53 -5.42 -16.98
N PRO A 7 -24.86 -6.49 -17.44
CA PRO A 7 -25.33 -7.85 -17.22
C PRO A 7 -25.40 -8.16 -15.72
N ILE A 8 -26.45 -8.84 -15.30
CA ILE A 8 -26.64 -9.28 -13.91
C ILE A 8 -25.65 -10.43 -13.65
N GLY A 9 -24.68 -10.21 -12.76
CA GLY A 9 -23.67 -11.19 -12.34
C GLY A 9 -22.25 -10.65 -12.41
N ARG A 10 -21.32 -11.34 -11.72
CA ARG A 10 -19.90 -10.97 -11.71
C ARG A 10 -19.30 -11.02 -13.10
N PRO A 11 -18.59 -9.97 -13.56
CA PRO A 11 -17.93 -9.96 -14.85
C PRO A 11 -16.83 -11.02 -14.90
N SER A 12 -16.91 -11.93 -15.88
CA SER A 12 -15.86 -12.93 -16.17
C SER A 12 -15.06 -12.62 -17.42
N LEU A 13 -15.56 -11.68 -18.24
CA LEU A 13 -14.91 -11.19 -19.46
C LEU A 13 -14.23 -9.86 -19.18
N PHE A 14 -13.00 -9.70 -19.67
CA PHE A 14 -12.25 -8.45 -19.60
C PHE A 14 -12.88 -7.41 -20.53
N SER A 15 -12.99 -6.16 -20.03
CA SER A 15 -13.15 -4.97 -20.85
C SER A 15 -12.18 -3.90 -20.40
N THR A 16 -11.78 -3.01 -21.30
CA THR A 16 -10.84 -1.92 -20.98
C THR A 16 -11.42 -1.00 -19.91
N GLU A 17 -12.71 -0.68 -20.02
CA GLU A 17 -13.40 0.18 -19.06
C GLU A 17 -13.39 -0.41 -17.64
N LEU A 18 -13.56 -1.73 -17.52
CA LEU A 18 -13.51 -2.43 -16.25
C LEU A 18 -12.08 -2.48 -15.70
N GLY A 19 -11.10 -2.68 -16.58
CA GLY A 19 -9.68 -2.60 -16.22
C GLY A 19 -9.29 -1.22 -15.70
N ASP A 20 -9.74 -0.16 -16.38
CA ASP A 20 -9.50 1.23 -16.01
C ASP A 20 -10.16 1.54 -14.65
N GLU A 21 -11.40 1.11 -14.44
CA GLU A 21 -12.12 1.29 -13.17
C GLU A 21 -11.38 0.62 -12.00
N ILE A 22 -10.93 -0.61 -12.17
CA ILE A 22 -10.14 -1.34 -11.15
C ILE A 22 -8.84 -0.58 -10.84
N CYS A 23 -8.12 -0.15 -11.86
CA CYS A 23 -6.85 0.56 -11.69
C CYS A 23 -7.03 1.93 -11.02
N ASN A 24 -8.05 2.68 -11.38
CA ASN A 24 -8.34 3.98 -10.76
C ASN A 24 -8.67 3.82 -9.27
N ARG A 25 -9.53 2.88 -8.91
CA ARG A 25 -9.90 2.62 -7.51
C ARG A 25 -8.70 2.15 -6.67
N ILE A 26 -7.81 1.35 -7.26
CA ILE A 26 -6.55 0.96 -6.61
C ILE A 26 -5.68 2.19 -6.38
N ALA A 27 -5.51 3.05 -7.39
CA ALA A 27 -4.72 4.28 -7.29
C ALA A 27 -5.27 5.22 -6.20
N ASP A 28 -6.59 5.27 -6.03
CA ASP A 28 -7.29 6.03 -5.00
C ASP A 28 -7.17 5.42 -3.58
N GLY A 29 -6.47 4.30 -3.43
CA GLY A 29 -6.16 3.69 -2.13
C GLY A 29 -7.00 2.46 -1.78
N GLU A 30 -8.01 2.08 -2.59
CA GLU A 30 -8.83 0.91 -2.31
C GLU A 30 -8.04 -0.40 -2.44
N SER A 31 -8.36 -1.37 -1.58
CA SER A 31 -7.77 -2.69 -1.68
C SER A 31 -8.43 -3.50 -2.82
N LEU A 32 -7.63 -4.32 -3.50
CA LEU A 32 -8.17 -5.25 -4.50
C LEU A 32 -9.26 -6.15 -3.91
N ARG A 33 -9.17 -6.47 -2.62
CA ARG A 33 -10.18 -7.27 -1.92
C ARG A 33 -11.52 -6.53 -1.84
N THR A 34 -11.48 -5.27 -1.41
CA THR A 34 -12.68 -4.42 -1.32
C THR A 34 -13.38 -4.32 -2.67
N ILE A 35 -12.61 -4.05 -3.73
CA ILE A 35 -13.13 -3.97 -5.10
C ILE A 35 -13.77 -5.30 -5.53
N SER A 36 -13.09 -6.43 -5.27
CA SER A 36 -13.57 -7.75 -5.69
C SER A 36 -14.76 -8.29 -4.88
N ASP A 37 -15.05 -7.72 -3.72
CA ASP A 37 -16.19 -8.12 -2.88
C ASP A 37 -17.51 -7.55 -3.41
N GLU A 38 -17.48 -6.58 -4.32
CA GLU A 38 -18.67 -6.00 -4.95
C GLU A 38 -19.28 -6.94 -6.00
N ALA A 39 -20.61 -6.96 -6.09
CA ALA A 39 -21.33 -7.91 -6.95
C ALA A 39 -21.17 -7.65 -8.46
N ASP A 40 -20.85 -6.41 -8.84
CA ASP A 40 -20.64 -5.97 -10.22
C ASP A 40 -19.16 -5.95 -10.63
N MET A 41 -18.27 -6.35 -9.72
CA MET A 41 -16.82 -6.47 -9.97
C MET A 41 -16.39 -7.92 -10.13
N PRO A 42 -15.34 -8.19 -10.92
CA PRO A 42 -14.79 -9.53 -11.06
C PRO A 42 -14.17 -10.00 -9.75
N ASP A 43 -14.20 -11.30 -9.51
CA ASP A 43 -13.48 -11.87 -8.38
C ASP A 43 -11.96 -11.73 -8.55
N LYS A 44 -11.26 -11.77 -7.42
CA LYS A 44 -9.81 -11.61 -7.35
C LYS A 44 -9.05 -12.62 -8.24
N ALA A 45 -9.53 -13.86 -8.34
CA ALA A 45 -8.88 -14.89 -9.17
C ALA A 45 -9.02 -14.57 -10.67
N THR A 46 -10.14 -14.00 -11.08
CA THR A 46 -10.36 -13.52 -12.46
C THR A 46 -9.43 -12.35 -12.77
N ILE A 47 -9.27 -11.38 -11.88
CA ILE A 47 -8.34 -10.24 -12.08
C ILE A 47 -6.90 -10.76 -12.23
N PHE A 48 -6.44 -11.69 -11.37
CA PHE A 48 -5.11 -12.27 -11.49
C PHE A 48 -4.91 -13.07 -12.78
N ARG A 49 -5.95 -13.75 -13.27
CA ARG A 49 -5.90 -14.41 -14.57
C ARG A 49 -5.71 -13.42 -15.70
N TRP A 50 -6.40 -12.27 -15.66
CA TRP A 50 -6.21 -11.19 -16.64
C TRP A 50 -4.81 -10.61 -16.59
N LEU A 51 -4.28 -10.34 -15.38
CA LEU A 51 -2.92 -9.83 -15.19
C LEU A 51 -1.84 -10.79 -15.70
N SER A 52 -2.10 -12.10 -15.73
CA SER A 52 -1.18 -13.12 -16.22
C SER A 52 -1.28 -13.35 -17.73
N ALA A 53 -2.36 -12.91 -18.38
CA ALA A 53 -2.60 -13.15 -19.80
C ALA A 53 -1.85 -12.13 -20.67
N GLU A 54 -1.13 -12.64 -21.70
CA GLU A 54 -0.35 -11.78 -22.61
C GLU A 54 -1.20 -10.76 -23.37
N GLN A 55 -2.43 -11.13 -23.74
CA GLN A 55 -3.36 -10.22 -24.42
C GLN A 55 -3.77 -9.00 -23.58
N HIS A 56 -3.55 -9.02 -22.26
CA HIS A 56 -3.88 -7.92 -21.35
C HIS A 56 -2.63 -7.22 -20.80
N LYS A 57 -1.57 -7.13 -21.60
CA LYS A 57 -0.30 -6.48 -21.22
C LYS A 57 -0.51 -5.01 -20.80
N ASP A 58 -1.38 -4.28 -21.49
CA ASP A 58 -1.65 -2.87 -21.18
C ASP A 58 -2.34 -2.73 -19.82
N PHE A 59 -3.32 -3.56 -19.52
CA PHE A 59 -3.95 -3.63 -18.20
C PHE A 59 -2.91 -3.98 -17.11
N ARG A 60 -2.03 -4.95 -17.34
CA ARG A 60 -0.96 -5.29 -16.40
C ARG A 60 -0.05 -4.09 -16.10
N ASN A 61 0.37 -3.35 -17.14
CA ASN A 61 1.20 -2.16 -16.99
C ASN A 61 0.48 -1.05 -16.23
N GLN A 62 -0.81 -0.85 -16.50
CA GLN A 62 -1.65 0.11 -15.81
C GLN A 62 -1.84 -0.29 -14.34
N TYR A 63 -2.09 -1.55 -14.06
CA TYR A 63 -2.21 -2.09 -12.71
C TYR A 63 -0.93 -1.86 -11.88
N ILE A 64 0.25 -2.06 -12.45
CA ILE A 64 1.53 -1.78 -11.79
C ILE A 64 1.63 -0.31 -11.39
N ARG A 65 1.32 0.61 -12.32
CA ARG A 65 1.31 2.06 -12.03
C ARG A 65 0.27 2.44 -10.98
N ALA A 66 -0.92 1.83 -11.03
CA ALA A 66 -1.96 2.04 -10.03
C ALA A 66 -1.51 1.61 -8.63
N ARG A 67 -0.76 0.49 -8.53
CA ARG A 67 -0.18 0.04 -7.25
C ARG A 67 0.92 0.97 -6.74
N GLU A 68 1.69 1.58 -7.63
CA GLU A 68 2.67 2.62 -7.25
C GLU A 68 1.96 3.89 -6.76
N ALA A 69 0.93 4.36 -7.46
CA ALA A 69 0.13 5.51 -7.06
C ALA A 69 -0.61 5.27 -5.73
N GLN A 70 -1.06 4.05 -5.48
CA GLN A 70 -1.68 3.66 -4.21
C GLN A 70 -0.78 3.94 -3.00
N ALA A 71 0.55 3.83 -3.15
CA ALA A 71 1.47 4.17 -2.06
C ALA A 71 1.39 5.65 -1.67
N ASP A 72 1.20 6.55 -2.65
CA ASP A 72 1.02 7.98 -2.40
C ASP A 72 -0.30 8.25 -1.69
N SER A 73 -1.39 7.66 -2.16
CA SER A 73 -2.71 7.74 -1.52
C SER A 73 -2.69 7.25 -0.06
N LEU A 74 -1.96 6.17 0.24
CA LEU A 74 -1.79 5.69 1.61
C LEU A 74 -1.03 6.67 2.50
N VAL A 75 -0.08 7.43 1.94
CA VAL A 75 0.66 8.46 2.68
C VAL A 75 -0.23 9.67 2.94
N ASP A 76 -1.05 10.10 1.97
CA ASP A 76 -2.03 11.16 2.16
C ASP A 76 -3.05 10.80 3.25
N ASP A 77 -3.52 9.55 3.28
CA ASP A 77 -4.38 9.01 4.34
C ASP A 77 -3.76 9.11 5.74
N ILE A 78 -2.42 9.00 5.87
CA ILE A 78 -1.74 9.15 7.16
C ILE A 78 -1.96 10.54 7.73
N LEU A 79 -1.83 11.58 6.89
CA LEU A 79 -2.07 12.96 7.32
C LEU A 79 -3.53 13.17 7.74
N LEU A 80 -4.48 12.66 6.94
CA LEU A 80 -5.91 12.74 7.25
C LEU A 80 -6.26 12.07 8.58
N ILE A 81 -5.64 10.92 8.89
CA ILE A 81 -5.86 10.20 10.14
C ILE A 81 -5.19 10.93 11.32
N ALA A 82 -3.97 11.47 11.11
CA ALA A 82 -3.21 12.16 12.15
C ALA A 82 -3.86 13.48 12.56
N ASP A 83 -4.48 14.19 11.62
CA ASP A 83 -5.11 15.49 11.85
C ASP A 83 -6.58 15.38 12.31
N ASP A 84 -7.17 14.17 12.32
CA ASP A 84 -8.57 13.96 12.73
C ASP A 84 -8.71 13.81 14.26
N ALA A 85 -8.86 14.91 14.95
CA ALA A 85 -9.04 14.96 16.41
C ALA A 85 -10.51 14.82 16.87
N ARG A 86 -11.47 14.58 15.97
CA ARG A 86 -12.92 14.65 16.28
C ARG A 86 -13.38 13.70 17.38
N ASN A 87 -12.71 12.59 17.59
CA ASN A 87 -13.09 11.53 18.52
C ASN A 87 -12.03 11.27 19.61
N ASP A 88 -11.05 12.15 19.75
CA ASP A 88 -9.94 11.97 20.70
C ASP A 88 -10.41 12.11 22.16
N TRP A 89 -11.54 12.75 22.37
CA TRP A 89 -12.13 12.97 23.67
C TRP A 89 -13.52 12.33 23.76
N MET A 90 -13.80 11.66 24.86
CA MET A 90 -15.09 11.07 25.17
C MET A 90 -15.61 11.54 26.53
N LYS A 91 -16.95 11.53 26.71
CA LYS A 91 -17.53 11.79 28.02
C LYS A 91 -17.12 10.70 29.00
N ARG A 92 -16.79 11.08 30.22
CA ARG A 92 -16.55 10.13 31.30
C ARG A 92 -17.83 9.35 31.60
N ASN A 93 -17.70 8.01 31.72
CA ASN A 93 -18.79 7.13 32.09
C ASN A 93 -18.76 6.91 33.62
N GLY A 94 -19.92 7.09 34.29
CA GLY A 94 -20.10 6.87 35.72
C GLY A 94 -21.22 7.74 36.26
N GLU A 95 -21.92 7.26 37.28
CA GLU A 95 -23.12 7.91 37.86
C GLU A 95 -22.87 9.34 38.36
N ASN A 96 -21.63 9.65 38.74
CA ASN A 96 -21.19 10.99 39.20
C ASN A 96 -20.01 11.56 38.39
N ALA A 97 -19.71 10.97 37.21
CA ALA A 97 -18.57 11.40 36.40
C ALA A 97 -18.96 12.62 35.55
N THR A 98 -18.25 13.75 35.76
CA THR A 98 -18.39 14.97 34.97
C THR A 98 -17.17 15.21 34.12
N GLY A 99 -17.37 15.83 32.93
CA GLY A 99 -16.29 16.22 32.02
C GLY A 99 -15.93 15.14 30.97
N TYR A 100 -14.79 15.38 30.35
CA TYR A 100 -14.28 14.56 29.24
C TYR A 100 -12.99 13.84 29.67
N GLN A 101 -12.71 12.74 29.01
CA GLN A 101 -11.45 12.00 29.12
C GLN A 101 -10.96 11.64 27.72
N GLU A 102 -9.68 11.37 27.62
CA GLU A 102 -9.06 10.89 26.41
C GLU A 102 -9.67 9.57 25.95
N ASN A 103 -10.00 9.47 24.67
CA ASN A 103 -10.48 8.25 24.05
C ASN A 103 -9.31 7.40 23.57
N SER A 104 -8.65 6.74 24.50
CA SER A 104 -7.42 5.99 24.25
C SER A 104 -7.61 4.84 23.25
N GLU A 105 -8.82 4.30 23.09
CA GLU A 105 -9.10 3.29 22.05
C GLU A 105 -9.01 3.91 20.65
N VAL A 106 -9.60 5.07 20.43
CA VAL A 106 -9.57 5.76 19.13
C VAL A 106 -8.15 6.18 18.80
N LEU A 107 -7.42 6.76 19.73
CA LEU A 107 -6.01 7.15 19.54
C LEU A 107 -5.12 5.97 19.22
N ARG A 108 -5.28 4.85 19.93
CA ARG A 108 -4.55 3.61 19.65
C ARG A 108 -4.88 3.05 18.27
N ARG A 109 -6.16 3.07 17.88
CA ARG A 109 -6.59 2.62 16.56
C ARG A 109 -6.02 3.51 15.45
N SER A 110 -6.01 4.82 15.63
CA SER A 110 -5.40 5.78 14.71
C SER A 110 -3.90 5.53 14.55
N ALA A 111 -3.16 5.32 15.65
CA ALA A 111 -1.75 4.96 15.60
C ALA A 111 -1.50 3.66 14.80
N ILE A 112 -2.27 2.61 15.05
CA ILE A 112 -2.17 1.33 14.30
C ILE A 112 -2.46 1.53 12.81
N ARG A 113 -3.46 2.35 12.46
CA ARG A 113 -3.79 2.66 11.05
C ARG A 113 -2.68 3.41 10.35
N ILE A 114 -2.05 4.37 11.04
CA ILE A 114 -0.88 5.12 10.54
C ILE A 114 0.30 4.19 10.31
N ASP A 115 0.65 3.37 11.31
CA ASP A 115 1.79 2.44 11.21
C ASP A 115 1.61 1.41 10.11
N ALA A 116 0.41 0.85 9.97
CA ALA A 116 0.10 -0.10 8.90
C ALA A 116 0.26 0.53 7.51
N ARG A 117 -0.22 1.77 7.31
CA ARG A 117 -0.08 2.49 6.04
C ARG A 117 1.36 2.87 5.73
N LYS A 118 2.08 3.38 6.72
CA LYS A 118 3.51 3.70 6.61
C LYS A 118 4.32 2.48 6.18
N TRP A 119 4.10 1.35 6.85
CA TRP A 119 4.77 0.09 6.50
C TRP A 119 4.43 -0.35 5.08
N LEU A 120 3.15 -0.30 4.70
CA LEU A 120 2.68 -0.74 3.38
C LEU A 120 3.23 0.17 2.27
N ALA A 121 3.19 1.50 2.44
CA ALA A 121 3.75 2.46 1.49
C ALA A 121 5.26 2.22 1.27
N GLY A 122 6.02 1.96 2.35
CA GLY A 122 7.44 1.61 2.25
C GLY A 122 7.70 0.30 1.49
N LYS A 123 6.78 -0.68 1.55
CA LYS A 123 6.89 -1.93 0.78
C LYS A 123 6.46 -1.78 -0.67
N MET A 124 5.46 -0.95 -0.95
CA MET A 124 4.94 -0.74 -2.31
C MET A 124 5.81 0.19 -3.14
N ALA A 125 6.37 1.22 -2.53
CA ALA A 125 7.26 2.19 -3.17
C ALA A 125 8.55 2.39 -2.37
N PRO A 126 9.44 1.37 -2.29
CA PRO A 126 10.62 1.41 -1.43
C PRO A 126 11.62 2.50 -1.78
N LYS A 127 11.70 2.90 -3.05
CA LYS A 127 12.59 4.00 -3.50
C LYS A 127 12.13 5.37 -2.98
N LYS A 128 10.82 5.53 -2.73
CA LYS A 128 10.21 6.80 -2.31
C LYS A 128 9.99 6.84 -0.79
N TYR A 129 9.50 5.75 -0.22
CA TYR A 129 9.04 5.65 1.17
C TYR A 129 9.76 4.59 2.01
N GLY A 130 10.71 3.86 1.42
CA GLY A 130 11.49 2.87 2.15
C GLY A 130 12.57 3.50 3.03
N ASP A 131 12.96 2.80 4.09
CA ASP A 131 14.06 3.20 4.94
C ASP A 131 15.37 3.19 4.13
N LYS A 132 16.14 4.27 4.19
CA LYS A 132 17.48 4.31 3.61
C LYS A 132 18.42 3.48 4.48
N GLN A 133 18.82 2.31 4.01
CA GLN A 133 19.91 1.57 4.61
C GLN A 133 21.23 2.10 4.02
N GLN A 134 22.03 2.79 4.83
CA GLN A 134 23.44 3.04 4.51
C GLN A 134 24.22 1.77 4.91
N LEU A 135 24.64 0.99 3.92
CA LEU A 135 25.60 -0.08 4.11
C LEU A 135 27.00 0.54 3.98
N GLU A 136 27.63 0.82 5.12
CA GLU A 136 29.04 1.15 5.13
C GLU A 136 29.84 -0.15 4.96
N HIS A 137 30.42 -0.33 3.79
CA HIS A 137 31.39 -1.38 3.55
C HIS A 137 32.73 -0.93 4.09
N SER A 138 33.12 -1.41 5.25
CA SER A 138 34.48 -1.24 5.78
C SER A 138 35.34 -2.44 5.39
N GLY A 139 36.59 -2.14 5.02
CA GLY A 139 37.62 -3.15 4.79
C GLY A 139 38.12 -3.78 6.10
N PRO A 140 39.04 -4.74 6.04
CA PRO A 140 39.73 -5.25 7.22
C PRO A 140 40.28 -4.06 8.03
N ASP A 141 40.09 -4.11 9.34
CA ASP A 141 40.51 -3.04 10.28
C ASP A 141 39.69 -1.75 10.23
N GLY A 142 38.47 -1.75 9.62
CA GLY A 142 37.56 -0.61 9.61
C GLY A 142 37.92 0.51 8.63
N GLY A 143 38.96 0.30 7.79
CA GLY A 143 39.36 1.24 6.73
C GLY A 143 38.45 1.16 5.46
N PRO A 144 38.64 2.05 4.48
CA PRO A 144 37.93 2.00 3.22
C PRO A 144 38.25 0.69 2.47
N VAL A 145 37.25 0.12 1.77
CA VAL A 145 37.48 -1.04 0.91
C VAL A 145 38.27 -0.61 -0.32
N THR A 146 39.56 -0.93 -0.33
CA THR A 146 40.44 -0.69 -1.48
C THR A 146 40.58 -1.96 -2.32
N LEU A 147 40.88 -1.80 -3.62
CA LEU A 147 41.14 -2.93 -4.51
C LEU A 147 42.31 -3.82 -4.01
N GLU A 148 43.31 -3.20 -3.43
CA GLU A 148 44.47 -3.86 -2.80
C GLU A 148 44.04 -4.75 -1.62
N ALA A 149 43.17 -4.26 -0.74
CA ALA A 149 42.65 -5.02 0.39
C ALA A 149 41.85 -6.26 -0.09
N LEU A 150 41.04 -6.14 -1.17
CA LEU A 150 40.30 -7.26 -1.77
C LEU A 150 41.26 -8.31 -2.37
N ILE A 151 42.32 -7.88 -3.08
CA ILE A 151 43.32 -8.79 -3.65
C ILE A 151 44.07 -9.52 -2.53
N MET A 152 44.50 -8.81 -1.48
CA MET A 152 45.17 -9.44 -0.34
C MET A 152 44.30 -10.40 0.43
N ALA A 153 42.98 -10.14 0.56
CA ALA A 153 42.02 -11.04 1.18
C ALA A 153 41.80 -12.32 0.34
N SER A 154 41.89 -12.24 -0.99
CA SER A 154 41.76 -13.41 -1.88
C SER A 154 42.98 -14.34 -1.84
N LEU A 155 44.19 -13.75 -1.68
CA LEU A 155 45.46 -14.51 -1.63
C LEU A 155 45.70 -15.21 -0.28
N LYS A 156 45.00 -14.81 0.80
CA LYS A 156 45.06 -15.46 2.13
C LYS A 156 44.18 -16.70 2.29
N LYS A 157 43.43 -17.08 1.26
CA LYS A 157 42.52 -18.25 1.29
C LYS A 157 43.10 -19.52 0.67
N GLU A 158 44.36 -19.53 0.30
CA GLU A 158 45.16 -20.73 -0.02
C GLU A 158 46.07 -21.06 1.18
#